data_02fe6cbdd49500b41c5ec6a43ee9167e
#
_entry.id   02fe6cbdd49500b41c5ec6a43ee9167e
#
_cell.length_a   1.000
_cell.length_b   1.000
_cell.length_c   1.000
_cell.angle_alpha   90.00
_cell.angle_beta   90.00
_cell.angle_gamma   90.00
#
_symmetry.space_group_name_H-M   'P 1'
#
loop_
_entity.id
_entity.type
_entity.pdbx_description
1 polymer ?
#
loop_
_entity_poly.entity_id
_entity_poly.type
_entity_poly.pdbx_seq_one_letter_code
_entity_poly.pdbx_strand_id
1 'polypeptide(L)'
;ALRFGSQCIVVNIDPKRVLVDGKELWDVHINGGRLPTGLQAVAWAQEVERLGAGEIVLTCMDADGTKDGYDLQITRAVADAVSIPVVASGGAGCPEHLYQAVTAGGASAALAASIFHYGTHSIPETKRYLADRNVPVRL
;
A
#
# COMPACT_ATOMS: atom_id res chain seq x y z
N ALA A 1 -6.17 14.84 13.73
CA ALA A 1 -5.32 14.09 14.68
C ALA A 1 -5.26 14.76 16.05
N LEU A 2 -5.17 16.07 16.11
CA LEU A 2 -5.10 16.79 17.39
C LEU A 2 -6.32 16.55 18.27
N ARG A 3 -7.49 16.35 17.65
CA ARG A 3 -8.75 16.16 18.38
C ARG A 3 -8.97 14.71 18.81
N PHE A 4 -8.60 13.74 17.98
CA PHE A 4 -8.93 12.32 18.18
C PHE A 4 -7.72 11.43 18.45
N GLY A 5 -6.50 11.98 18.34
CA GLY A 5 -5.27 11.21 18.40
C GLY A 5 -4.88 10.68 17.02
N SER A 6 -3.59 10.47 16.81
CA SER A 6 -3.05 10.03 15.51
C SER A 6 -3.61 8.69 15.07
N GLN A 7 -3.81 7.76 16.00
CA GLN A 7 -4.29 6.42 15.68
C GLN A 7 -5.68 6.40 15.05
N CYS A 8 -6.43 7.51 15.13
CA CYS A 8 -7.77 7.61 14.53
C CYS A 8 -7.74 8.16 13.11
N ILE A 9 -6.58 8.57 12.60
CA ILE A 9 -6.46 9.20 11.29
C ILE A 9 -5.70 8.27 10.35
N VAL A 10 -6.40 7.82 9.30
CA VAL A 10 -5.85 7.00 8.23
C VAL A 10 -5.89 7.82 6.95
N VAL A 11 -4.76 7.90 6.26
CA VAL A 11 -4.67 8.63 4.98
C VAL A 11 -4.43 7.63 3.87
N ASN A 12 -5.27 7.69 2.83
CA ASN A 12 -5.09 6.91 1.61
C ASN A 12 -4.32 7.74 0.59
N ILE A 13 -3.23 7.18 0.07
CA ILE A 13 -2.41 7.80 -0.96
C ILE A 13 -2.50 6.94 -2.22
N ASP A 14 -2.82 7.57 -3.35
CA ASP A 14 -2.92 6.90 -4.64
C ASP A 14 -1.72 7.33 -5.52
N PRO A 15 -0.55 6.65 -5.42
CA PRO A 15 0.59 6.99 -6.25
C PRO A 15 0.45 6.37 -7.65
N LYS A 16 0.96 7.09 -8.63
CA LYS A 16 1.04 6.60 -10.00
C LYS A 16 2.42 6.90 -10.55
N ARG A 17 3.02 5.95 -11.27
CA ARG A 17 4.32 6.15 -11.90
C ARG A 17 4.21 7.13 -13.05
N VAL A 18 5.09 8.12 -13.05
CA VAL A 18 5.18 9.12 -14.11
C VAL A 18 6.64 9.33 -14.49
N LEU A 19 6.89 9.77 -15.74
CA LEU A 19 8.22 10.12 -16.20
C LEU A 19 8.36 11.63 -16.20
N VAL A 20 9.37 12.14 -15.48
CA VAL A 20 9.68 13.57 -15.45
C VAL A 20 11.19 13.69 -15.72
N ASP A 21 11.54 14.36 -16.83
CA ASP A 21 12.93 14.55 -17.25
C ASP A 21 13.73 13.24 -17.32
N GLY A 22 13.09 12.18 -17.82
CA GLY A 22 13.70 10.86 -17.94
C GLY A 22 13.78 10.06 -16.64
N LYS A 23 13.28 10.59 -15.54
CA LYS A 23 13.24 9.90 -14.26
C LYS A 23 11.84 9.38 -13.96
N GLU A 24 11.78 8.16 -13.43
CA GLU A 24 10.53 7.56 -12.99
C GLU A 24 10.24 8.01 -11.56
N LEU A 25 9.08 8.66 -11.38
CA LEU A 25 8.62 9.16 -10.08
C LEU A 25 7.19 8.67 -9.84
N TRP A 26 6.75 8.76 -8.58
CA TRP A 26 5.37 8.44 -8.22
C TRP A 26 4.65 9.72 -7.84
N ASP A 27 3.67 10.10 -8.67
CA ASP A 27 2.83 11.27 -8.45
C ASP A 27 1.57 10.87 -7.68
N VAL A 28 1.17 11.68 -6.70
CA VAL A 28 -0.06 11.45 -5.95
C VAL A 28 -1.26 11.88 -6.82
N HIS A 29 -2.22 10.98 -6.97
CA HIS A 29 -3.45 11.24 -7.72
C HIS A 29 -4.63 11.37 -6.78
N ILE A 30 -5.66 12.10 -7.21
CA ILE A 30 -6.91 12.29 -6.48
C ILE A 30 -8.08 11.94 -7.39
N ASN A 31 -9.29 11.96 -6.85
CA ASN A 31 -10.53 11.65 -7.58
C ASN A 31 -10.49 10.28 -8.26
N GLY A 32 -10.11 9.24 -7.48
CA GLY A 32 -10.05 7.88 -7.99
C GLY A 32 -8.93 7.67 -8.99
N GLY A 33 -7.84 8.40 -8.88
CA GLY A 33 -6.68 8.28 -9.75
C GLY A 33 -6.77 9.08 -11.03
N ARG A 34 -7.76 9.98 -11.16
CA ARG A 34 -8.01 10.73 -12.39
C ARG A 34 -7.21 12.02 -12.51
N LEU A 35 -6.89 12.66 -11.38
CA LEU A 35 -6.23 13.97 -11.37
C LEU A 35 -4.86 13.89 -10.72
N PRO A 36 -3.78 14.16 -11.46
CA PRO A 36 -2.45 14.28 -10.86
C PRO A 36 -2.35 15.56 -10.02
N THR A 37 -1.65 15.47 -8.89
CA THR A 37 -1.48 16.62 -7.99
C THR A 37 -0.14 17.31 -8.15
N GLY A 38 0.84 16.65 -8.76
CA GLY A 38 2.22 17.13 -8.79
C GLY A 38 2.99 16.87 -7.50
N LEU A 39 2.35 16.24 -6.50
CA LEU A 39 3.00 15.90 -5.23
C LEU A 39 3.70 14.54 -5.36
N GLN A 40 4.95 14.49 -4.96
CA GLN A 40 5.70 13.24 -4.96
C GLN A 40 5.27 12.38 -3.77
N ALA A 41 4.99 11.10 -4.03
CA ALA A 41 4.33 10.22 -3.06
C ALA A 41 5.11 10.06 -1.75
N VAL A 42 6.43 9.86 -1.82
CA VAL A 42 7.25 9.66 -0.60
C VAL A 42 7.27 10.95 0.23
N ALA A 43 7.47 12.10 -0.41
CA ALA A 43 7.46 13.38 0.28
C ALA A 43 6.08 13.67 0.90
N TRP A 44 5.01 13.36 0.19
CA TRP A 44 3.65 13.54 0.71
C TRP A 44 3.38 12.62 1.90
N ALA A 45 3.87 11.36 1.85
CA ALA A 45 3.73 10.44 2.96
C ALA A 45 4.39 10.97 4.23
N GLN A 46 5.59 11.55 4.11
CA GLN A 46 6.28 12.17 5.23
C GLN A 46 5.50 13.37 5.77
N GLU A 47 4.90 14.17 4.89
CA GLU A 47 4.11 15.34 5.26
C GLU A 47 2.83 14.94 6.00
N VAL A 48 2.11 13.91 5.54
CA VAL A 48 0.90 13.49 6.25
C VAL A 48 1.22 12.90 7.63
N GLU A 49 2.37 12.23 7.78
CA GLU A 49 2.83 11.78 9.09
C GLU A 49 3.10 12.99 10.00
N ARG A 50 3.80 14.01 9.49
CA ARG A 50 4.08 15.23 10.22
C ARG A 50 2.79 15.93 10.66
N LEU A 51 1.75 15.89 9.83
CA LEU A 51 0.45 16.50 10.13
C LEU A 51 -0.40 15.67 11.10
N GLY A 52 0.06 14.49 11.48
CA GLY A 52 -0.57 13.69 12.54
C GLY A 52 -1.30 12.44 12.08
N ALA A 53 -1.08 11.97 10.86
CA ALA A 53 -1.65 10.69 10.42
C ALA A 53 -1.05 9.55 11.23
N GLY A 54 -1.87 8.55 11.57
CA GLY A 54 -1.43 7.38 12.31
C GLY A 54 -1.21 6.14 11.44
N GLU A 55 -1.66 6.18 10.19
CA GLU A 55 -1.55 5.05 9.26
C GLU A 55 -1.71 5.54 7.84
N ILE A 56 -1.00 4.91 6.90
CA ILE A 56 -1.12 5.20 5.47
C ILE A 56 -1.60 3.94 4.75
N VAL A 57 -2.66 4.08 3.94
CA VAL A 57 -3.06 3.06 2.96
C VAL A 57 -2.52 3.52 1.61
N LEU A 58 -1.64 2.71 1.02
CA LEU A 58 -0.97 3.04 -0.23
C LEU A 58 -1.60 2.19 -1.34
N THR A 59 -2.42 2.82 -2.17
CA THR A 59 -3.12 2.15 -3.27
C THR A 59 -2.43 2.46 -4.59
N CYS A 60 -1.70 1.49 -5.13
CA CYS A 60 -0.90 1.69 -6.33
C CYS A 60 -1.78 1.58 -7.58
N MET A 61 -2.06 2.70 -8.21
CA MET A 61 -2.99 2.78 -9.34
C MET A 61 -2.53 1.94 -10.53
N ASP A 62 -1.22 1.89 -10.79
CA ASP A 62 -0.69 1.13 -11.93
C ASP A 62 -0.83 -0.39 -11.72
N ALA A 63 -0.88 -0.83 -10.48
CA ALA A 63 -0.99 -2.25 -10.13
C ALA A 63 -2.43 -2.67 -9.85
N ASP A 64 -3.31 -1.73 -9.51
CA ASP A 64 -4.68 -2.04 -9.10
C ASP A 64 -5.46 -2.73 -10.22
N GLY A 65 -6.05 -3.88 -9.92
CA GLY A 65 -6.83 -4.66 -10.86
C GLY A 65 -6.01 -5.53 -11.81
N THR A 66 -4.68 -5.41 -11.83
CA THR A 66 -3.83 -6.20 -12.74
C THR A 66 -3.61 -7.62 -12.26
N LYS A 67 -3.66 -7.85 -10.93
CA LYS A 67 -3.34 -9.14 -10.26
C LYS A 67 -1.88 -9.57 -10.48
N ASP A 68 -1.01 -8.66 -10.88
CA ASP A 68 0.42 -8.93 -11.10
C ASP A 68 1.28 -8.69 -9.86
N GLY A 69 0.67 -8.33 -8.76
CA GLY A 69 1.34 -8.04 -7.49
C GLY A 69 1.29 -6.57 -7.12
N TYR A 70 1.64 -6.29 -5.87
CA TYR A 70 1.74 -4.92 -5.39
C TYR A 70 2.97 -4.23 -5.99
N ASP A 71 2.94 -2.91 -6.06
CA ASP A 71 4.15 -2.15 -6.40
C ASP A 71 5.08 -2.13 -5.18
N LEU A 72 6.00 -3.08 -5.12
CA LEU A 72 6.89 -3.25 -3.98
C LEU A 72 7.89 -2.11 -3.84
N GLN A 73 8.29 -1.49 -4.94
CA GLN A 73 9.26 -0.41 -4.93
C GLN A 73 8.74 0.81 -4.19
N ILE A 74 7.55 1.30 -4.56
CA ILE A 74 6.97 2.47 -3.87
C ILE A 74 6.52 2.11 -2.45
N THR A 75 6.01 0.89 -2.24
CA THR A 75 5.61 0.43 -0.92
C THR A 75 6.81 0.45 0.03
N ARG A 76 7.94 -0.08 -0.41
CA ARG A 76 9.18 -0.07 0.38
C ARG A 76 9.70 1.34 0.62
N ALA A 77 9.68 2.18 -0.41
CA ALA A 77 10.14 3.57 -0.30
C ALA A 77 9.33 4.34 0.73
N VAL A 78 8.00 4.19 0.72
CA VAL A 78 7.14 4.86 1.70
C VAL A 78 7.33 4.27 3.10
N ALA A 79 7.38 2.94 3.21
CA ALA A 79 7.56 2.28 4.50
C ALA A 79 8.87 2.69 5.18
N ASP A 80 9.95 2.86 4.41
CA ASP A 80 11.24 3.29 4.96
C ASP A 80 11.28 4.78 5.30
N ALA A 81 10.41 5.58 4.68
CA ALA A 81 10.40 7.04 4.86
C ALA A 81 9.56 7.50 6.05
N VAL A 82 8.62 6.67 6.51
CA VAL A 82 7.73 7.03 7.64
C VAL A 82 7.86 6.00 8.75
N SER A 83 7.47 6.40 9.97
CA SER A 83 7.48 5.52 11.13
C SER A 83 6.11 4.91 11.43
N ILE A 84 5.04 5.44 10.83
CA ILE A 84 3.69 4.92 11.00
C ILE A 84 3.46 3.71 10.09
N PRO A 85 2.49 2.82 10.42
CA PRO A 85 2.19 1.66 9.60
C PRO A 85 1.76 2.03 8.18
N VAL A 86 2.21 1.23 7.21
CA VAL A 86 1.82 1.35 5.80
C VAL A 86 1.10 0.08 5.39
N VAL A 87 -0.11 0.24 4.84
CA VAL A 87 -0.90 -0.85 4.31
C VAL A 87 -0.75 -0.86 2.79
N ALA A 88 -0.25 -1.97 2.24
CA ALA A 88 -0.15 -2.12 0.79
C ALA A 88 -1.52 -2.46 0.19
N SER A 89 -1.89 -1.79 -0.88
CA SER A 89 -3.17 -1.98 -1.57
C SER A 89 -2.97 -1.85 -3.08
N GLY A 90 -3.78 -2.58 -3.85
CA GLY A 90 -3.76 -2.55 -5.31
C GLY A 90 -2.78 -3.52 -5.93
N GLY A 91 -3.29 -4.55 -6.62
CA GLY A 91 -2.47 -5.45 -7.42
C GLY A 91 -2.39 -6.90 -6.99
N ALA A 92 -2.93 -7.27 -5.82
CA ALA A 92 -2.83 -8.65 -5.36
C ALA A 92 -3.58 -9.62 -6.27
N GLY A 93 -2.90 -10.68 -6.70
CA GLY A 93 -3.48 -11.75 -7.51
C GLY A 93 -3.40 -13.13 -6.86
N CYS A 94 -2.60 -13.29 -5.82
CA CYS A 94 -2.42 -14.56 -5.12
C CYS A 94 -1.80 -14.32 -3.74
N PRO A 95 -1.82 -15.34 -2.85
CA PRO A 95 -1.23 -15.19 -1.51
C PRO A 95 0.24 -14.81 -1.49
N GLU A 96 1.03 -15.23 -2.48
CA GLU A 96 2.44 -14.85 -2.61
C GLU A 96 2.61 -13.33 -2.66
N HIS A 97 1.69 -12.63 -3.33
CA HIS A 97 1.74 -11.17 -3.42
C HIS A 97 1.60 -10.51 -2.05
N LEU A 98 0.73 -11.03 -1.18
CA LEU A 98 0.60 -10.52 0.19
C LEU A 98 1.89 -10.77 0.99
N TYR A 99 2.49 -11.94 0.81
CA TYR A 99 3.76 -12.25 1.45
C TYR A 99 4.85 -11.26 1.01
N GLN A 100 4.95 -10.99 -0.28
CA GLN A 100 5.92 -10.03 -0.81
C GLN A 100 5.71 -8.62 -0.25
N ALA A 101 4.46 -8.19 -0.11
CA ALA A 101 4.14 -6.85 0.41
C ALA A 101 4.64 -6.66 1.83
N VAL A 102 4.45 -7.66 2.71
CA VAL A 102 4.82 -7.55 4.12
C VAL A 102 6.28 -7.92 4.41
N THR A 103 6.99 -8.46 3.43
CA THR A 103 8.42 -8.78 3.55
C THR A 103 9.26 -7.82 2.72
N ALA A 104 9.41 -8.05 1.43
CA ALA A 104 10.19 -7.20 0.55
C ALA A 104 9.63 -5.78 0.45
N GLY A 105 8.32 -5.62 0.48
CA GLY A 105 7.67 -4.31 0.43
C GLY A 105 7.71 -3.53 1.74
N GLY A 106 8.02 -4.18 2.86
CA GLY A 106 8.11 -3.53 4.16
C GLY A 106 6.78 -3.04 4.74
N ALA A 107 5.65 -3.45 4.16
CA ALA A 107 4.32 -3.04 4.65
C ALA A 107 3.99 -3.74 5.97
N SER A 108 3.20 -3.05 6.82
CA SER A 108 2.70 -3.62 8.07
C SER A 108 1.46 -4.49 7.85
N ALA A 109 0.74 -4.27 6.75
CA ALA A 109 -0.44 -5.05 6.38
C ALA A 109 -0.63 -4.99 4.87
N ALA A 110 -1.43 -5.92 4.35
CA ALA A 110 -1.75 -5.96 2.94
C ALA A 110 -3.26 -6.07 2.77
N LEU A 111 -3.79 -5.27 1.85
CA LEU A 111 -5.22 -5.25 1.52
C LEU A 111 -5.39 -5.85 0.12
N ALA A 112 -6.35 -6.76 -0.01
CA ALA A 112 -6.69 -7.36 -1.28
C ALA A 112 -8.21 -7.42 -1.40
N ALA A 113 -8.71 -7.28 -2.61
CA ALA A 113 -10.14 -7.25 -2.86
C ALA A 113 -10.56 -8.33 -3.85
N SER A 114 -10.09 -8.23 -5.09
CA SER A 114 -10.59 -9.09 -6.18
C SER A 114 -10.36 -10.57 -5.95
N ILE A 115 -9.21 -10.98 -5.39
CA ILE A 115 -8.93 -12.40 -5.16
C ILE A 115 -9.88 -13.03 -4.14
N PHE A 116 -10.35 -12.25 -3.18
CA PHE A 116 -11.32 -12.71 -2.17
C PHE A 116 -12.75 -12.52 -2.67
N HIS A 117 -13.01 -11.39 -3.31
CA HIS A 117 -14.35 -11.07 -3.81
C HIS A 117 -14.83 -12.08 -4.86
N TYR A 118 -13.95 -12.48 -5.78
CA TYR A 118 -14.29 -13.46 -6.82
C TYR A 118 -14.02 -14.90 -6.40
N GLY A 119 -13.58 -15.14 -5.16
CA GLY A 119 -13.38 -16.48 -4.64
C GLY A 119 -12.19 -17.24 -5.24
N THR A 120 -11.26 -16.56 -5.92
CA THR A 120 -10.07 -17.18 -6.49
C THR A 120 -9.21 -17.80 -5.40
N HIS A 121 -9.10 -17.13 -4.26
CA HIS A 121 -8.41 -17.60 -3.06
C HIS A 121 -9.28 -17.27 -1.86
N SER A 122 -9.20 -18.08 -0.80
CA SER A 122 -9.93 -17.81 0.43
C SER A 122 -9.03 -17.09 1.44
N ILE A 123 -9.65 -16.41 2.40
CA ILE A 123 -8.92 -15.76 3.49
C ILE A 123 -8.18 -16.80 4.36
N PRO A 124 -8.83 -17.93 4.76
CA PRO A 124 -8.10 -18.97 5.53
C PRO A 124 -6.90 -19.55 4.79
N GLU A 125 -7.02 -19.81 3.48
CA GLU A 125 -5.92 -20.28 2.64
C GLU A 125 -4.77 -19.29 2.63
N THR A 126 -5.06 -18.01 2.45
CA THR A 126 -4.07 -16.94 2.43
C THR A 126 -3.36 -16.81 3.76
N LYS A 127 -4.10 -16.84 4.86
CA LYS A 127 -3.51 -16.76 6.21
C LYS A 127 -2.58 -17.95 6.47
N ARG A 128 -2.99 -19.15 6.06
CA ARG A 128 -2.15 -20.34 6.22
C ARG A 128 -0.87 -20.25 5.39
N TYR A 129 -0.97 -19.74 4.17
CA TYR A 129 0.19 -19.50 3.31
C TYR A 129 1.20 -18.57 4.01
N LEU A 130 0.72 -17.50 4.60
CA LEU A 130 1.56 -16.52 5.31
C LEU A 130 2.17 -17.14 6.58
N ALA A 131 1.37 -17.88 7.35
CA ALA A 131 1.82 -18.53 8.57
C ALA A 131 2.93 -19.57 8.29
N ASP A 132 2.81 -20.32 7.20
CA ASP A 132 3.81 -21.32 6.80
C ASP A 132 5.14 -20.67 6.42
N ARG A 133 5.16 -19.38 6.16
CA ARG A 133 6.35 -18.59 5.84
C ARG A 133 6.77 -17.68 6.98
N ASN A 134 6.34 -18.01 8.19
CA ASN A 134 6.71 -17.29 9.43
C ASN A 134 6.22 -15.84 9.48
N VAL A 135 5.17 -15.50 8.76
CA VAL A 135 4.51 -14.21 8.89
C VAL A 135 3.45 -14.32 9.98
N PRO A 136 3.51 -13.49 11.04
CA PRO A 136 2.49 -13.53 12.09
C PRO A 136 1.12 -13.16 11.55
N VAL A 137 0.17 -14.05 11.71
CA VAL A 137 -1.23 -13.82 11.30
C VAL A 137 -2.17 -14.39 12.36
N ARG A 138 -3.37 -13.85 12.41
CA ARG A 138 -4.42 -14.37 13.28
C ARG A 138 -5.23 -15.40 12.50
N LEU A 139 -5.06 -16.65 12.87
CA LEU A 139 -5.82 -17.77 12.28
C LEU A 139 -7.21 -17.97 12.98
#